data_6c9eb03e9f28dcd37e5f4865d535bdcb
#
_entry.id   6c9eb03e9f28dcd37e5f4865d535bdcb
#
_cell.length_a   1.000
_cell.length_b   1.000
_cell.length_c   1.000
_cell.angle_alpha   90.00
_cell.angle_beta   90.00
_cell.angle_gamma   90.00
#
_symmetry.space_group_name_H-M   'P 1'
#
loop_
_entity.id
_entity.type
_entity.pdbx_description
1 polymer ?
#
loop_
_entity_poly.entity_id
_entity_poly.type
_entity_poly.pdbx_seq_one_letter_code
_entity_poly.pdbx_strand_id
1 'polypeptide(L)'
;MKVKPAGFLAIVSVVAATLSVTGCKSAPTSTPSTPMSSTTQQAPVKFIPAPDAAPDATPDTRPLILCFGDSLTAGFGTDPGQSFPDQLQLLLDARGFHYHVVNLGVSGNTTKDGIERLEHVVARLDGHPDSIVVIEFGGNDGLRGLPLEQTKSNLAQMIEQLQKAGAKVALAGITLPPDYGKDYISQLVAIYPALAKQYHVPLLPFLLQDVYGIPGDMQEDATHATAKGNKQVALNVEKLVTPLLKK
;
A
#
# COMPACT_ATOMS: atom_id res chain seq x y z
N MET A 1 -22.60 -58.63 18.80
CA MET A 1 -21.75 -59.18 17.72
C MET A 1 -20.53 -58.30 17.59
N LYS A 2 -19.36 -58.86 17.99
CA LYS A 2 -18.06 -58.14 18.01
C LYS A 2 -17.35 -58.45 16.69
N VAL A 3 -16.91 -57.45 15.93
CA VAL A 3 -16.01 -57.62 14.78
C VAL A 3 -14.70 -56.92 15.11
N LYS A 4 -13.60 -57.68 15.05
CA LYS A 4 -12.23 -57.22 15.26
C LYS A 4 -11.64 -56.60 13.98
N PRO A 5 -10.72 -55.64 14.06
CA PRO A 5 -9.99 -55.12 12.91
C PRO A 5 -8.77 -56.03 12.57
N ALA A 6 -8.56 -56.24 11.26
CA ALA A 6 -7.39 -56.88 10.70
C ALA A 6 -6.26 -55.86 10.49
N GLY A 7 -5.07 -56.15 11.01
CA GLY A 7 -3.88 -55.36 10.78
C GLY A 7 -3.26 -55.62 9.41
N PHE A 8 -2.76 -54.59 8.78
CA PHE A 8 -1.92 -54.65 7.58
C PHE A 8 -0.50 -54.23 7.94
N LEU A 9 0.42 -55.20 7.77
CA LEU A 9 1.85 -55.02 7.98
C LEU A 9 2.47 -54.58 6.66
N ALA A 10 3.03 -53.37 6.58
CA ALA A 10 3.76 -52.90 5.41
C ALA A 10 5.26 -53.10 5.59
N ILE A 11 5.83 -53.86 4.68
CA ILE A 11 7.26 -54.18 4.59
C ILE A 11 7.99 -53.02 3.92
N VAL A 12 8.96 -52.45 4.63
CA VAL A 12 9.89 -51.44 4.11
C VAL A 12 11.11 -52.17 3.52
N SER A 13 11.29 -52.07 2.21
CA SER A 13 12.50 -52.56 1.51
C SER A 13 13.49 -51.41 1.36
N VAL A 14 14.63 -51.51 2.03
CA VAL A 14 15.80 -50.64 1.87
C VAL A 14 16.65 -51.16 0.70
N VAL A 15 16.83 -50.37 -0.33
CA VAL A 15 17.80 -50.64 -1.42
C VAL A 15 19.00 -49.73 -1.20
N ALA A 16 20.12 -50.31 -0.84
CA ALA A 16 21.41 -49.64 -0.80
C ALA A 16 22.09 -49.73 -2.17
N ALA A 17 22.36 -48.62 -2.78
CA ALA A 17 23.15 -48.50 -4.01
C ALA A 17 24.55 -47.99 -3.68
N THR A 18 25.56 -48.89 -3.88
CA THR A 18 26.98 -48.55 -3.77
C THR A 18 27.46 -48.03 -5.15
N LEU A 19 27.97 -46.79 -5.18
CA LEU A 19 28.72 -46.27 -6.34
C LEU A 19 30.22 -46.38 -6.11
N SER A 20 30.87 -47.13 -7.01
CA SER A 20 32.33 -47.25 -7.10
C SER A 20 32.93 -46.05 -7.82
N VAL A 21 34.00 -45.52 -7.25
CA VAL A 21 34.84 -44.43 -7.79
C VAL A 21 35.92 -45.02 -8.66
N THR A 22 35.99 -44.66 -9.92
CA THR A 22 37.19 -44.84 -10.80
C THR A 22 37.71 -43.48 -11.23
N GLY A 23 38.90 -43.18 -10.78
CA GLY A 23 39.59 -41.94 -11.13
C GLY A 23 40.25 -42.00 -12.52
N CYS A 24 40.29 -40.88 -13.20
CA CYS A 24 41.28 -40.56 -14.22
C CYS A 24 41.84 -39.16 -13.99
N LYS A 25 43.17 -39.11 -13.80
CA LYS A 25 43.98 -37.88 -13.74
C LYS A 25 44.14 -37.30 -15.16
N SER A 26 43.94 -36.03 -15.30
CA SER A 26 44.69 -35.20 -16.27
C SER A 26 44.59 -33.73 -15.82
N ALA A 27 45.70 -33.13 -15.46
CA ALA A 27 45.95 -31.69 -15.35
C ALA A 27 46.98 -31.31 -16.47
N PRO A 28 47.36 -30.05 -16.68
CA PRO A 28 46.72 -28.76 -16.45
C PRO A 28 46.79 -27.83 -17.68
N THR A 29 45.98 -26.82 -17.76
CA THR A 29 46.46 -25.58 -18.44
C THR A 29 45.76 -24.38 -17.77
N SER A 30 46.57 -23.60 -17.10
CA SER A 30 46.23 -22.36 -16.44
C SER A 30 46.13 -21.22 -17.45
N THR A 31 44.98 -20.56 -17.49
CA THR A 31 44.86 -19.17 -17.99
C THR A 31 44.24 -18.32 -16.90
N PRO A 32 44.82 -17.20 -16.51
CA PRO A 32 44.28 -16.36 -15.46
C PRO A 32 43.13 -15.52 -16.00
N SER A 33 41.91 -15.82 -15.57
CA SER A 33 40.76 -14.95 -15.76
C SER A 33 40.78 -13.83 -14.71
N THR A 34 41.00 -12.64 -15.16
CA THR A 34 40.86 -11.38 -14.44
C THR A 34 39.46 -11.26 -13.86
N PRO A 35 39.26 -10.95 -12.57
CA PRO A 35 37.93 -10.65 -12.04
C PRO A 35 37.53 -9.25 -12.54
N MET A 36 36.52 -9.20 -13.41
CA MET A 36 35.80 -7.97 -13.69
C MET A 36 34.97 -7.59 -12.48
N SER A 37 35.55 -6.76 -11.63
CA SER A 37 34.82 -6.06 -10.56
C SER A 37 34.09 -4.89 -11.20
N SER A 38 32.85 -5.11 -11.64
CA SER A 38 31.94 -4.03 -12.02
C SER A 38 31.14 -3.58 -10.78
N THR A 39 31.85 -2.88 -9.88
CA THR A 39 31.17 -2.03 -8.90
C THR A 39 30.70 -0.79 -9.65
N THR A 40 29.48 -0.84 -10.16
CA THR A 40 28.79 0.37 -10.60
C THR A 40 28.42 1.15 -9.34
N GLN A 41 29.30 2.03 -8.89
CA GLN A 41 28.96 3.08 -7.95
C GLN A 41 27.92 3.97 -8.65
N GLN A 42 26.65 3.82 -8.29
CA GLN A 42 25.66 4.85 -8.59
C GLN A 42 26.12 6.14 -7.90
N ALA A 43 26.42 7.15 -8.71
CA ALA A 43 26.69 8.48 -8.22
C ALA A 43 25.49 8.96 -7.36
N PRO A 44 25.72 9.70 -6.27
CA PRO A 44 24.63 10.21 -5.44
C PRO A 44 23.71 11.06 -6.31
N VAL A 45 22.43 10.67 -6.33
CA VAL A 45 21.38 11.45 -7.01
C VAL A 45 21.34 12.80 -6.30
N LYS A 46 21.84 13.82 -6.99
CA LYS A 46 21.80 15.19 -6.50
C LYS A 46 20.32 15.58 -6.44
N PHE A 47 19.80 15.77 -5.23
CA PHE A 47 18.46 16.33 -5.04
C PHE A 47 18.45 17.71 -5.73
N ILE A 48 17.78 17.81 -6.86
CA ILE A 48 17.49 19.08 -7.51
C ILE A 48 16.18 19.53 -6.88
N PRO A 49 16.18 20.58 -6.03
CA PRO A 49 14.91 21.15 -5.55
C PRO A 49 14.10 21.58 -6.79
N ALA A 50 12.80 21.32 -6.74
CA ALA A 50 11.89 21.86 -7.75
C ALA A 50 12.15 23.37 -7.88
N PRO A 51 12.11 23.93 -9.10
CA PRO A 51 12.34 25.36 -9.29
C PRO A 51 11.39 26.12 -8.36
N ASP A 52 11.95 27.07 -7.60
CA ASP A 52 11.19 27.96 -6.73
C ASP A 52 10.00 28.51 -7.52
N ALA A 53 8.81 28.36 -6.95
CA ALA A 53 7.59 28.93 -7.52
C ALA A 53 7.84 30.42 -7.81
N ALA A 54 7.42 30.89 -8.97
CA ALA A 54 7.58 32.27 -9.35
C ALA A 54 7.07 33.19 -8.22
N PRO A 55 7.79 34.30 -7.89
CA PRO A 55 7.56 35.11 -6.70
C PRO A 55 6.21 35.83 -6.61
N ASP A 56 5.29 35.59 -7.55
CA ASP A 56 4.00 36.28 -7.67
C ASP A 56 2.77 35.35 -7.55
N ALA A 57 2.97 34.06 -7.20
CA ALA A 57 1.82 33.18 -6.95
C ALA A 57 1.25 33.47 -5.55
N THR A 58 0.03 33.99 -5.48
CA THR A 58 -0.73 34.01 -4.21
C THR A 58 -0.73 32.61 -3.62
N PRO A 59 -0.42 32.45 -2.31
CA PRO A 59 -0.42 31.14 -1.67
C PRO A 59 -1.76 30.42 -1.92
N ASP A 60 -1.70 29.15 -2.34
CA ASP A 60 -2.91 28.34 -2.46
C ASP A 60 -3.45 28.07 -1.05
N THR A 61 -4.55 28.73 -0.69
CA THR A 61 -5.20 28.61 0.62
C THR A 61 -6.41 27.69 0.59
N ARG A 62 -6.65 26.99 -0.52
CA ARG A 62 -7.74 26.02 -0.61
C ARG A 62 -7.57 24.95 0.46
N PRO A 63 -8.68 24.44 1.05
CA PRO A 63 -8.61 23.26 1.89
C PRO A 63 -8.04 22.09 1.08
N LEU A 64 -7.26 21.23 1.77
CA LEU A 64 -6.56 20.12 1.15
C LEU A 64 -7.38 18.83 1.29
N ILE A 65 -7.21 17.92 0.33
CA ILE A 65 -7.48 16.50 0.51
C ILE A 65 -6.15 15.78 0.41
N LEU A 66 -5.58 15.43 1.56
CA LEU A 66 -4.31 14.69 1.62
C LEU A 66 -4.60 13.18 1.51
N CYS A 67 -4.25 12.57 0.39
CA CYS A 67 -4.33 11.12 0.22
C CYS A 67 -3.04 10.51 0.78
N PHE A 68 -3.11 9.99 2.00
CA PHE A 68 -1.98 9.52 2.78
C PHE A 68 -1.98 7.99 2.84
N GLY A 69 -1.06 7.36 2.08
CA GLY A 69 -1.09 5.92 1.89
C GLY A 69 0.21 5.33 1.34
N ASP A 70 0.07 4.16 0.77
CA ASP A 70 1.19 3.39 0.21
C ASP A 70 1.22 3.41 -1.33
N SER A 71 1.53 2.28 -1.97
CA SER A 71 1.63 2.16 -3.43
C SER A 71 0.30 2.34 -4.16
N LEU A 72 -0.82 1.98 -3.52
CA LEU A 72 -2.15 2.18 -4.11
C LEU A 72 -2.48 3.67 -4.20
N THR A 73 -2.13 4.42 -3.17
CA THR A 73 -2.26 5.89 -3.17
C THR A 73 -1.27 6.54 -4.12
N ALA A 74 0.00 6.07 -4.15
CA ALA A 74 1.02 6.60 -5.07
C ALA A 74 0.65 6.45 -6.54
N GLY A 75 -0.19 5.47 -6.90
CA GLY A 75 -0.48 5.11 -8.30
C GLY A 75 0.65 4.28 -8.92
N PHE A 76 1.22 3.34 -8.14
CA PHE A 76 2.32 2.49 -8.60
C PHE A 76 2.01 1.84 -9.96
N GLY A 77 2.97 1.89 -10.88
CA GLY A 77 2.87 1.29 -12.21
C GLY A 77 2.00 2.07 -13.21
N THR A 78 1.53 3.27 -12.88
CA THR A 78 0.81 4.17 -13.79
C THR A 78 1.62 5.42 -14.11
N ASP A 79 1.29 6.09 -15.21
CA ASP A 79 1.94 7.35 -15.59
C ASP A 79 1.53 8.49 -14.65
N PRO A 80 2.32 9.58 -14.57
CA PRO A 80 1.94 10.80 -13.86
C PRO A 80 0.55 11.32 -14.30
N GLY A 81 -0.29 11.70 -13.34
CA GLY A 81 -1.66 12.15 -13.60
C GLY A 81 -2.69 11.01 -13.66
N GLN A 82 -2.29 9.77 -13.46
CA GLN A 82 -3.18 8.59 -13.55
C GLN A 82 -3.44 7.90 -12.21
N SER A 83 -2.86 8.38 -11.11
CA SER A 83 -3.18 7.87 -9.77
C SER A 83 -4.61 8.21 -9.37
N PHE A 84 -5.19 7.51 -8.39
CA PHE A 84 -6.54 7.86 -7.94
C PHE A 84 -6.63 9.27 -7.31
N PRO A 85 -5.60 9.81 -6.61
CA PRO A 85 -5.64 11.20 -6.17
C PRO A 85 -5.72 12.21 -7.33
N ASP A 86 -4.98 11.97 -8.43
CA ASP A 86 -5.08 12.80 -9.63
C ASP A 86 -6.49 12.76 -10.23
N GLN A 87 -7.07 11.57 -10.34
CA GLN A 87 -8.42 11.39 -10.85
C GLN A 87 -9.48 11.99 -9.90
N LEU A 88 -9.26 11.93 -8.58
CA LEU A 88 -10.12 12.57 -7.59
C LEU A 88 -10.13 14.11 -7.76
N GLN A 89 -8.96 14.73 -8.00
CA GLN A 89 -8.90 16.16 -8.30
C GLN A 89 -9.81 16.52 -9.47
N LEU A 90 -9.68 15.78 -10.58
CA LEU A 90 -10.52 16.03 -11.78
C LEU A 90 -12.02 15.88 -11.50
N LEU A 91 -12.41 14.89 -10.68
CA LEU A 91 -13.82 14.68 -10.29
C LEU A 91 -14.34 15.84 -9.43
N LEU A 92 -13.59 16.32 -8.46
CA LEU A 92 -13.98 17.39 -7.57
C LEU A 92 -14.09 18.71 -8.33
N ASP A 93 -13.12 19.02 -9.21
CA ASP A 93 -13.15 20.22 -10.07
C ASP A 93 -14.38 20.21 -10.97
N ALA A 94 -14.69 19.07 -11.61
CA ALA A 94 -15.86 18.93 -12.48
C ALA A 94 -17.19 19.11 -11.72
N ARG A 95 -17.21 18.89 -10.41
CA ARG A 95 -18.38 19.07 -9.54
C ARG A 95 -18.41 20.41 -8.80
N GLY A 96 -17.41 21.27 -9.03
CA GLY A 96 -17.33 22.62 -8.47
C GLY A 96 -16.91 22.66 -6.99
N PHE A 97 -16.19 21.63 -6.51
CA PHE A 97 -15.58 21.66 -5.20
C PHE A 97 -14.18 22.29 -5.28
N HIS A 98 -13.90 23.25 -4.40
CA HIS A 98 -12.63 23.99 -4.39
C HIS A 98 -11.62 23.40 -3.39
N TYR A 99 -11.23 22.16 -3.60
CA TYR A 99 -10.20 21.48 -2.83
C TYR A 99 -8.94 21.26 -3.66
N HIS A 100 -7.78 21.22 -2.99
CA HIS A 100 -6.53 20.77 -3.61
C HIS A 100 -6.21 19.37 -3.13
N VAL A 101 -6.21 18.39 -4.05
CA VAL A 101 -5.89 17.00 -3.74
C VAL A 101 -4.37 16.80 -3.82
N VAL A 102 -3.79 16.30 -2.76
CA VAL A 102 -2.34 16.03 -2.67
C VAL A 102 -2.10 14.54 -2.52
N ASN A 103 -1.32 13.97 -3.43
CA ASN A 103 -0.89 12.59 -3.35
C ASN A 103 0.32 12.48 -2.39
N LEU A 104 0.12 11.81 -1.27
CA LEU A 104 1.15 11.50 -0.27
C LEU A 104 1.41 9.98 -0.16
N GLY A 105 1.12 9.23 -1.21
CA GLY A 105 1.42 7.82 -1.32
C GLY A 105 2.92 7.57 -1.45
N VAL A 106 3.44 6.56 -0.73
CA VAL A 106 4.81 6.09 -0.86
C VAL A 106 4.80 4.58 -0.98
N SER A 107 5.21 4.07 -2.14
CA SER A 107 5.18 2.64 -2.43
C SER A 107 5.98 1.84 -1.41
N GLY A 108 5.39 0.72 -0.95
CA GLY A 108 5.99 -0.17 0.03
C GLY A 108 5.83 0.27 1.49
N ASN A 109 5.29 1.46 1.77
CA ASN A 109 5.10 1.89 3.15
C ASN A 109 4.13 0.99 3.92
N THR A 110 4.53 0.66 5.14
CA THR A 110 3.70 0.05 6.18
C THR A 110 3.03 1.15 7.03
N THR A 111 2.16 0.75 7.95
CA THR A 111 1.61 1.68 8.95
C THR A 111 2.71 2.32 9.82
N LYS A 112 3.81 1.59 10.09
CA LYS A 112 4.97 2.15 10.83
C LYS A 112 5.62 3.29 10.04
N ASP A 113 5.89 3.08 8.75
CA ASP A 113 6.47 4.11 7.89
C ASP A 113 5.54 5.34 7.79
N GLY A 114 4.21 5.10 7.79
CA GLY A 114 3.21 6.16 7.88
C GLY A 114 3.37 7.00 9.15
N ILE A 115 3.55 6.37 10.32
CA ILE A 115 3.81 7.07 11.59
C ILE A 115 5.10 7.90 11.51
N GLU A 116 6.16 7.37 10.94
CA GLU A 116 7.47 8.06 10.85
C GLU A 116 7.40 9.37 10.03
N ARG A 117 6.46 9.48 9.09
CA ARG A 117 6.26 10.69 8.27
C ARG A 117 4.99 11.50 8.60
N LEU A 118 4.28 11.12 9.67
CA LEU A 118 3.00 11.75 10.04
C LEU A 118 3.15 13.24 10.39
N GLU A 119 4.25 13.64 11.04
CA GLU A 119 4.53 15.04 11.37
C GLU A 119 4.57 15.93 10.12
N HIS A 120 5.15 15.44 9.03
CA HIS A 120 5.15 16.17 7.76
C HIS A 120 3.76 16.30 7.13
N VAL A 121 2.87 15.32 7.36
CA VAL A 121 1.47 15.40 6.93
C VAL A 121 0.72 16.45 7.74
N VAL A 122 0.90 16.44 9.07
CA VAL A 122 0.31 17.43 9.98
C VAL A 122 0.76 18.84 9.63
N ALA A 123 2.05 19.05 9.37
CA ALA A 123 2.58 20.35 8.97
C ALA A 123 1.94 20.94 7.70
N ARG A 124 1.45 20.08 6.78
CA ARG A 124 0.75 20.55 5.56
C ARG A 124 -0.66 21.08 5.83
N LEU A 125 -1.23 20.83 6.99
CA LEU A 125 -2.56 21.32 7.36
C LEU A 125 -2.54 22.80 7.79
N ASP A 126 -1.35 23.35 8.11
CA ASP A 126 -1.20 24.74 8.52
C ASP A 126 -1.61 25.70 7.39
N GLY A 127 -2.46 26.66 7.72
CA GLY A 127 -3.03 27.59 6.73
C GLY A 127 -4.15 27.02 5.84
N HIS A 128 -4.52 25.74 6.00
CA HIS A 128 -5.53 25.05 5.20
C HIS A 128 -6.69 24.51 6.04
N PRO A 129 -7.55 25.38 6.60
CA PRO A 129 -8.69 24.93 7.40
C PRO A 129 -9.65 24.05 6.58
N ASP A 130 -10.44 23.21 7.26
CA ASP A 130 -11.39 22.28 6.66
C ASP A 130 -10.77 21.17 5.78
N SER A 131 -9.47 20.98 5.86
CA SER A 131 -8.79 19.92 5.13
C SER A 131 -9.22 18.53 5.58
N ILE A 132 -9.14 17.60 4.63
CA ILE A 132 -9.49 16.18 4.81
C ILE A 132 -8.23 15.36 4.62
N VAL A 133 -8.03 14.33 5.45
CA VAL A 133 -6.98 13.33 5.25
C VAL A 133 -7.62 11.97 5.02
N VAL A 134 -7.36 11.38 3.87
CA VAL A 134 -7.74 10.00 3.56
C VAL A 134 -6.55 9.11 3.92
N ILE A 135 -6.73 8.26 4.94
CA ILE A 135 -5.72 7.30 5.38
C ILE A 135 -5.95 5.98 4.63
N GLU A 136 -4.91 5.49 3.97
CA GLU A 136 -4.90 4.23 3.24
C GLU A 136 -3.60 3.48 3.55
N PHE A 137 -3.61 2.55 4.49
CA PHE A 137 -2.48 1.73 4.91
C PHE A 137 -2.93 0.38 5.45
N GLY A 138 -2.00 -0.54 5.56
CA GLY A 138 -2.16 -1.86 6.17
C GLY A 138 -2.00 -3.01 5.19
N GLY A 139 -2.04 -2.73 3.88
CA GLY A 139 -1.77 -3.73 2.84
C GLY A 139 -0.37 -4.34 3.01
N ASN A 140 0.66 -3.51 3.09
CA ASN A 140 2.04 -3.96 3.26
C ASN A 140 2.30 -4.62 4.62
N ASP A 141 1.60 -4.20 5.68
CA ASP A 141 1.65 -4.86 6.98
C ASP A 141 1.15 -6.29 6.87
N GLY A 142 -0.03 -6.46 6.25
CA GLY A 142 -0.64 -7.76 6.03
C GLY A 142 0.19 -8.66 5.11
N LEU A 143 0.66 -8.17 3.96
CA LEU A 143 1.48 -8.92 3.02
C LEU A 143 2.80 -9.41 3.62
N ARG A 144 3.35 -8.69 4.59
CA ARG A 144 4.59 -9.05 5.30
C ARG A 144 4.34 -9.83 6.59
N GLY A 145 3.09 -10.15 6.93
CA GLY A 145 2.74 -10.88 8.15
C GLY A 145 3.10 -10.13 9.43
N LEU A 146 3.06 -8.79 9.42
CA LEU A 146 3.36 -8.00 10.62
C LEU A 146 2.25 -8.15 11.67
N PRO A 147 2.56 -7.91 12.96
CA PRO A 147 1.57 -8.02 14.03
C PRO A 147 0.38 -7.06 13.82
N LEU A 148 -0.82 -7.58 13.66
CA LEU A 148 -2.03 -6.80 13.37
C LEU A 148 -2.40 -5.81 14.48
N GLU A 149 -2.05 -6.10 15.73
CA GLU A 149 -2.22 -5.15 16.84
C GLU A 149 -1.36 -3.89 16.64
N GLN A 150 -0.16 -4.04 16.07
CA GLN A 150 0.68 -2.89 15.74
C GLN A 150 0.09 -2.08 14.58
N THR A 151 -0.41 -2.76 13.54
CA THR A 151 -1.14 -2.13 12.43
C THR A 151 -2.31 -1.30 12.95
N LYS A 152 -3.14 -1.88 13.82
CA LYS A 152 -4.28 -1.22 14.45
C LYS A 152 -3.86 -0.02 15.29
N SER A 153 -2.83 -0.17 16.12
CA SER A 153 -2.30 0.90 16.98
C SER A 153 -1.76 2.07 16.15
N ASN A 154 -1.01 1.79 15.09
CA ASN A 154 -0.46 2.81 14.20
C ASN A 154 -1.58 3.59 13.48
N LEU A 155 -2.59 2.89 12.93
CA LEU A 155 -3.75 3.55 12.31
C LEU A 155 -4.53 4.40 13.31
N ALA A 156 -4.73 3.91 14.52
CA ALA A 156 -5.37 4.67 15.61
C ALA A 156 -4.60 5.97 15.90
N GLN A 157 -3.29 5.87 16.06
CA GLN A 157 -2.41 7.01 16.31
C GLN A 157 -2.44 8.04 15.17
N MET A 158 -2.48 7.59 13.89
CA MET A 158 -2.62 8.50 12.75
C MET A 158 -3.94 9.27 12.83
N ILE A 159 -5.05 8.57 13.07
CA ILE A 159 -6.38 9.20 13.17
C ILE A 159 -6.39 10.24 14.29
N GLU A 160 -5.91 9.88 15.48
CA GLU A 160 -5.89 10.76 16.66
C GLU A 160 -5.08 12.03 16.42
N GLN A 161 -3.85 11.88 15.88
CA GLN A 161 -2.98 13.03 15.66
C GLN A 161 -3.53 13.96 14.56
N LEU A 162 -4.10 13.43 13.50
CA LEU A 162 -4.69 14.22 12.43
C LEU A 162 -5.96 14.94 12.88
N GLN A 163 -6.83 14.28 13.66
CA GLN A 163 -8.01 14.92 14.26
C GLN A 163 -7.60 16.00 15.26
N LYS A 164 -6.57 15.76 16.07
CA LYS A 164 -6.00 16.76 16.98
C LYS A 164 -5.44 17.98 16.26
N ALA A 165 -4.89 17.79 15.07
CA ALA A 165 -4.42 18.86 14.18
C ALA A 165 -5.57 19.59 13.45
N GLY A 166 -6.83 19.22 13.69
CA GLY A 166 -8.01 19.88 13.10
C GLY A 166 -8.43 19.33 11.74
N ALA A 167 -7.79 18.26 11.24
CA ALA A 167 -8.22 17.64 9.99
C ALA A 167 -9.49 16.79 10.18
N LYS A 168 -10.32 16.77 9.16
CA LYS A 168 -11.33 15.73 9.00
C LYS A 168 -10.65 14.47 8.46
N VAL A 169 -10.87 13.34 9.08
CA VAL A 169 -10.23 12.08 8.69
C VAL A 169 -11.24 11.15 8.04
N ALA A 170 -10.84 10.48 6.98
CA ALA A 170 -11.57 9.38 6.35
C ALA A 170 -10.64 8.17 6.24
N LEU A 171 -11.18 6.96 6.41
CA LEU A 171 -10.40 5.72 6.42
C LEU A 171 -10.77 4.85 5.22
N ALA A 172 -9.77 4.43 4.46
CA ALA A 172 -9.92 3.46 3.38
C ALA A 172 -9.30 2.12 3.80
N GLY A 173 -10.11 1.09 3.83
CA GLY A 173 -9.71 -0.26 4.21
C GLY A 173 -9.09 -1.03 3.06
N ILE A 174 -8.31 -2.05 3.43
CA ILE A 174 -7.63 -2.97 2.53
C ILE A 174 -7.95 -4.42 2.91
N THR A 175 -7.87 -5.32 1.97
CA THR A 175 -7.87 -6.76 2.16
C THR A 175 -6.60 -7.39 1.57
N LEU A 176 -6.43 -8.69 1.76
CA LEU A 176 -5.31 -9.46 1.23
C LEU A 176 -5.80 -10.52 0.23
N PRO A 177 -4.90 -11.02 -0.63
CA PRO A 177 -5.18 -12.19 -1.45
C PRO A 177 -5.61 -13.40 -0.61
N PRO A 178 -6.45 -14.32 -1.16
CA PRO A 178 -6.99 -15.47 -0.42
C PRO A 178 -5.94 -16.40 0.20
N ASP A 179 -4.75 -16.43 -0.38
CA ASP A 179 -3.64 -17.31 0.03
C ASP A 179 -3.10 -17.00 1.44
N TYR A 180 -3.40 -15.81 1.97
CA TYR A 180 -3.06 -15.42 3.35
C TYR A 180 -3.96 -16.08 4.41
N GLY A 181 -4.99 -16.81 3.99
CA GLY A 181 -5.89 -17.54 4.87
C GLY A 181 -7.01 -16.66 5.47
N LYS A 182 -8.20 -17.27 5.57
CA LYS A 182 -9.43 -16.56 5.95
C LYS A 182 -9.34 -15.89 7.32
N ASP A 183 -8.73 -16.55 8.30
CA ASP A 183 -8.68 -16.06 9.68
C ASP A 183 -7.81 -14.81 9.79
N TYR A 184 -6.64 -14.81 9.13
CA TYR A 184 -5.74 -13.67 9.13
C TYR A 184 -6.33 -12.49 8.36
N ILE A 185 -6.90 -12.74 7.19
CA ILE A 185 -7.58 -11.71 6.38
C ILE A 185 -8.73 -11.08 7.17
N SER A 186 -9.57 -11.90 7.83
CA SER A 186 -10.71 -11.39 8.61
C SER A 186 -10.27 -10.52 9.78
N GLN A 187 -9.17 -10.87 10.44
CA GLN A 187 -8.60 -10.06 11.53
C GLN A 187 -8.09 -8.71 11.02
N LEU A 188 -7.35 -8.69 9.89
CA LEU A 188 -6.91 -7.44 9.27
C LEU A 188 -8.10 -6.55 8.88
N VAL A 189 -9.05 -7.11 8.14
CA VAL A 189 -10.22 -6.37 7.64
C VAL A 189 -11.07 -5.81 8.79
N ALA A 190 -11.16 -6.52 9.92
CA ALA A 190 -11.93 -6.08 11.08
C ALA A 190 -11.35 -4.83 11.78
N ILE A 191 -10.08 -4.51 11.55
CA ILE A 191 -9.42 -3.32 12.13
C ILE A 191 -10.13 -2.04 11.68
N TYR A 192 -10.43 -1.91 10.38
CA TYR A 192 -10.94 -0.68 9.80
C TYR A 192 -12.32 -0.28 10.33
N PRO A 193 -13.36 -1.15 10.35
CA PRO A 193 -14.64 -0.79 10.90
C PRO A 193 -14.58 -0.56 12.43
N ALA A 194 -13.70 -1.24 13.14
CA ALA A 194 -13.50 -1.00 14.57
C ALA A 194 -12.98 0.42 14.83
N LEU A 195 -11.94 0.84 14.09
CA LEU A 195 -11.38 2.19 14.19
C LEU A 195 -12.35 3.26 13.68
N ALA A 196 -13.01 3.04 12.56
CA ALA A 196 -14.00 3.98 12.03
C ALA A 196 -15.11 4.27 13.03
N LYS A 197 -15.61 3.22 13.71
CA LYS A 197 -16.61 3.35 14.78
C LYS A 197 -16.04 4.08 16.00
N GLN A 198 -14.82 3.72 16.42
CA GLN A 198 -14.19 4.30 17.62
C GLN A 198 -13.93 5.80 17.47
N TYR A 199 -13.48 6.23 16.29
CA TYR A 199 -13.08 7.62 16.04
C TYR A 199 -14.13 8.43 15.28
N HIS A 200 -15.31 7.83 15.01
CA HIS A 200 -16.40 8.48 14.26
C HIS A 200 -15.98 9.04 12.91
N VAL A 201 -15.18 8.28 12.15
CA VAL A 201 -14.70 8.66 10.82
C VAL A 201 -15.42 7.86 9.73
N PRO A 202 -15.70 8.45 8.55
CA PRO A 202 -16.19 7.72 7.40
C PRO A 202 -15.25 6.59 7.00
N LEU A 203 -15.81 5.48 6.55
CA LEU A 203 -15.09 4.28 6.12
C LEU A 203 -15.48 3.88 4.69
N LEU A 204 -14.49 3.71 3.84
CA LEU A 204 -14.58 2.88 2.65
C LEU A 204 -14.02 1.48 3.02
N PRO A 205 -14.87 0.44 3.12
CA PRO A 205 -14.43 -0.86 3.65
C PRO A 205 -13.31 -1.53 2.84
N PHE A 206 -13.28 -1.27 1.53
CA PHE A 206 -12.25 -1.78 0.62
C PHE A 206 -11.96 -0.75 -0.48
N LEU A 207 -10.76 -0.22 -0.53
CA LEU A 207 -10.35 0.81 -1.50
C LEU A 207 -10.60 0.37 -2.94
N LEU A 208 -10.24 -0.89 -3.28
CA LEU A 208 -10.38 -1.46 -4.62
C LEU A 208 -11.76 -2.09 -4.86
N GLN A 209 -12.79 -1.68 -4.13
CA GLN A 209 -14.16 -2.10 -4.40
C GLN A 209 -14.53 -1.74 -5.86
N ASP A 210 -15.21 -2.64 -6.55
CA ASP A 210 -15.59 -2.49 -7.98
C ASP A 210 -14.40 -2.31 -8.94
N VAL A 211 -13.18 -2.66 -8.49
CA VAL A 211 -11.92 -2.66 -9.27
C VAL A 211 -11.27 -4.04 -9.23
N TYR A 212 -11.13 -4.60 -8.01
CA TYR A 212 -10.49 -5.89 -7.82
C TYR A 212 -11.25 -7.00 -8.55
N GLY A 213 -10.51 -7.77 -9.38
CA GLY A 213 -11.09 -8.85 -10.18
C GLY A 213 -11.85 -8.41 -11.44
N ILE A 214 -11.90 -7.11 -11.75
CA ILE A 214 -12.51 -6.61 -12.98
C ILE A 214 -11.45 -6.62 -14.11
N PRO A 215 -11.76 -7.23 -15.26
CA PRO A 215 -10.82 -7.29 -16.36
C PRO A 215 -10.35 -5.90 -16.84
N GLY A 216 -9.04 -5.71 -16.88
CA GLY A 216 -8.38 -4.47 -17.30
C GLY A 216 -8.32 -3.36 -16.25
N ASP A 217 -8.87 -3.55 -15.05
CA ASP A 217 -8.80 -2.59 -13.96
C ASP A 217 -7.65 -2.85 -12.99
N MET A 218 -7.11 -4.08 -13.00
CA MET A 218 -5.93 -4.48 -12.23
C MET A 218 -4.74 -4.71 -13.15
N GLN A 219 -3.54 -4.39 -12.65
CA GLN A 219 -2.27 -4.73 -13.29
C GLN A 219 -2.03 -6.25 -13.22
N GLU A 220 -1.02 -6.75 -13.94
CA GLU A 220 -0.69 -8.19 -13.99
C GLU A 220 -0.30 -8.75 -12.61
N ASP A 221 0.16 -7.89 -11.69
CA ASP A 221 0.51 -8.25 -10.31
C ASP A 221 -0.72 -8.51 -9.41
N ALA A 222 -1.93 -8.30 -9.92
CA ALA A 222 -3.21 -8.46 -9.22
C ALA A 222 -3.29 -7.71 -7.86
N THR A 223 -2.43 -6.72 -7.66
CA THR A 223 -2.35 -5.92 -6.43
C THR A 223 -2.67 -4.45 -6.71
N HIS A 224 -2.13 -3.91 -7.80
CA HIS A 224 -2.27 -2.50 -8.14
C HIS A 224 -3.30 -2.27 -9.24
N ALA A 225 -4.02 -1.16 -9.13
CA ALA A 225 -4.97 -0.74 -10.16
C ALA A 225 -4.24 -0.20 -11.40
N THR A 226 -4.81 -0.42 -12.58
CA THR A 226 -4.40 0.28 -13.81
C THR A 226 -4.89 1.74 -13.78
N ALA A 227 -4.47 2.54 -14.77
CA ALA A 227 -5.04 3.90 -14.96
C ALA A 227 -6.57 3.89 -15.08
N LYS A 228 -7.15 2.83 -15.68
CA LYS A 228 -8.61 2.64 -15.76
C LYS A 228 -9.20 2.33 -14.38
N GLY A 229 -8.57 1.41 -13.64
CA GLY A 229 -9.00 1.06 -12.28
C GLY A 229 -8.90 2.24 -11.33
N ASN A 230 -7.86 3.07 -11.43
CA ASN A 230 -7.68 4.27 -10.61
C ASN A 230 -8.82 5.29 -10.78
N LYS A 231 -9.47 5.36 -11.93
CA LYS A 231 -10.68 6.18 -12.10
C LYS A 231 -11.84 5.68 -11.25
N GLN A 232 -12.01 4.36 -11.15
CA GLN A 232 -13.03 3.77 -10.28
C GLN A 232 -12.67 3.94 -8.80
N VAL A 233 -11.39 3.77 -8.43
CA VAL A 233 -10.90 4.06 -7.06
C VAL A 233 -11.21 5.51 -6.68
N ALA A 234 -10.97 6.47 -7.58
CA ALA A 234 -11.29 7.88 -7.35
C ALA A 234 -12.79 8.11 -7.07
N LEU A 235 -13.68 7.42 -7.79
CA LEU A 235 -15.14 7.47 -7.53
C LEU A 235 -15.49 6.89 -6.15
N ASN A 236 -14.81 5.83 -5.71
CA ASN A 236 -15.02 5.25 -4.38
C ASN A 236 -14.55 6.22 -3.28
N VAL A 237 -13.37 6.83 -3.46
CA VAL A 237 -12.84 7.81 -2.51
C VAL A 237 -13.67 9.10 -2.50
N GLU A 238 -14.17 9.54 -3.66
CA GLU A 238 -15.08 10.68 -3.71
C GLU A 238 -16.35 10.44 -2.85
N LYS A 239 -16.98 9.27 -2.99
CA LYS A 239 -18.13 8.89 -2.15
C LYS A 239 -17.76 8.90 -0.65
N LEU A 240 -16.56 8.43 -0.32
CA LEU A 240 -16.03 8.41 1.05
C LEU A 240 -15.91 9.83 1.62
N VAL A 241 -15.35 10.78 0.85
CA VAL A 241 -15.08 12.13 1.34
C VAL A 241 -16.28 13.08 1.21
N THR A 242 -17.27 12.75 0.38
CA THR A 242 -18.46 13.61 0.12
C THR A 242 -19.14 14.13 1.41
N PRO A 243 -19.34 13.33 2.48
CA PRO A 243 -19.94 13.83 3.71
C PRO A 243 -19.10 14.87 4.46
N LEU A 244 -17.84 15.00 4.12
CA LEU A 244 -16.86 15.90 4.76
C LEU A 244 -16.64 17.19 3.96
N LEU A 245 -17.03 17.20 2.67
CA LEU A 245 -16.82 18.34 1.78
C LEU A 245 -17.69 19.54 2.18
N LYS A 246 -17.15 20.72 1.97
CA LYS A 246 -17.88 21.99 2.01
C LYS A 246 -17.93 22.57 0.59
N LYS A 247 -19.05 23.22 0.25
CA LYS A 247 -19.19 24.01 -0.97
C LYS A 247 -18.80 25.44 -0.73
#